data_a6ef53e4f57fb3b38077e2849aca4f02
#
_entry.id   a6ef53e4f57fb3b38077e2849aca4f02
#
_cell.length_a   1.000
_cell.length_b   1.000
_cell.length_c   1.000
_cell.angle_alpha   90.00
_cell.angle_beta   90.00
_cell.angle_gamma   90.00
#
_symmetry.space_group_name_H-M   'P 1'
#
loop_
_entity.id
_entity.type
_entity.pdbx_description
1 polymer ?
#
loop_
_entity_poly.entity_id
_entity_poly.type
_entity_poly.pdbx_seq_one_letter_code
_entity_poly.pdbx_strand_id
1 'polypeptide(L)'
;MKGFLDTFYNIDTLRGTLVSDQAWQASWNLGVTASAAAAVACIGTWTTDFRADLPTIDVPMLVLHGDADQVLPLDKTSKRLPGLIKDVQLVVIEGGPHAIPWTHASQVNTALLDFLRR
;
A
#
# COMPACT_ATOMS: atom_id res chain seq x y z
N MET A 1 2.03 -16.77 -5.19
CA MET A 1 3.08 -15.90 -4.60
C MET A 1 3.80 -15.08 -5.67
N LYS A 2 4.47 -15.70 -6.69
CA LYS A 2 5.23 -14.94 -7.70
C LYS A 2 4.39 -13.83 -8.35
N GLY A 3 3.26 -14.15 -8.97
CA GLY A 3 2.41 -13.17 -9.63
C GLY A 3 1.92 -12.04 -8.70
N PHE A 4 1.69 -12.34 -7.42
CA PHE A 4 1.35 -11.31 -6.43
C PHE A 4 2.51 -10.32 -6.23
N LEU A 5 3.75 -10.81 -6.05
CA LEU A 5 4.92 -9.95 -5.90
C LEU A 5 5.20 -9.12 -7.16
N ASP A 6 5.01 -9.73 -8.34
CA ASP A 6 5.19 -9.02 -9.60
C ASP A 6 4.22 -7.83 -9.70
N THR A 7 2.95 -8.04 -9.33
CA THR A 7 1.94 -6.97 -9.26
C THR A 7 2.21 -5.97 -8.13
N PHE A 8 2.64 -6.46 -6.96
CA PHE A 8 2.94 -5.65 -5.78
C PHE A 8 4.02 -4.59 -6.05
N TYR A 9 5.03 -4.93 -6.85
CA TYR A 9 6.14 -4.07 -7.22
C TYR A 9 6.02 -3.45 -8.61
N ASN A 10 4.98 -3.74 -9.39
CA ASN A 10 4.89 -3.40 -10.82
C ASN A 10 6.16 -3.81 -11.57
N ILE A 11 6.56 -5.08 -11.44
CA ILE A 11 7.84 -5.60 -11.94
C ILE A 11 8.03 -5.33 -13.44
N ASP A 12 6.99 -5.38 -14.24
CA ASP A 12 7.05 -5.16 -15.69
C ASP A 12 7.59 -3.76 -16.06
N THR A 13 7.43 -2.79 -15.15
CA THR A 13 7.85 -1.40 -15.40
C THR A 13 8.99 -0.94 -14.49
N LEU A 14 9.12 -1.48 -13.28
CA LEU A 14 10.04 -0.95 -12.26
C LEU A 14 11.26 -1.83 -11.97
N ARG A 15 11.30 -3.07 -12.52
CA ARG A 15 12.46 -3.94 -12.36
C ARG A 15 13.70 -3.36 -13.04
N GLY A 16 14.82 -3.40 -12.33
CA GLY A 16 16.08 -2.85 -12.81
C GLY A 16 16.21 -1.32 -12.67
N THR A 17 15.13 -0.63 -12.25
CA THR A 17 15.12 0.80 -11.96
C THR A 17 14.87 1.06 -10.47
N LEU A 18 13.64 0.96 -10.02
CA LEU A 18 13.25 1.18 -8.62
C LEU A 18 13.17 -0.12 -7.80
N VAL A 19 13.19 -1.29 -8.46
CA VAL A 19 13.17 -2.61 -7.80
C VAL A 19 14.33 -3.45 -8.33
N SER A 20 15.30 -3.73 -7.48
CA SER A 20 16.40 -4.65 -7.81
C SER A 20 15.95 -6.12 -7.72
N ASP A 21 16.69 -7.02 -8.40
CA ASP A 21 16.47 -8.45 -8.28
C ASP A 21 16.63 -8.94 -6.84
N GLN A 22 17.57 -8.35 -6.10
CA GLN A 22 17.80 -8.68 -4.70
C GLN A 22 16.62 -8.29 -3.80
N ALA A 23 16.01 -7.12 -4.04
CA ALA A 23 14.82 -6.68 -3.31
C ALA A 23 13.62 -7.60 -3.55
N TRP A 24 13.39 -7.96 -4.81
CA TRP A 24 12.35 -8.91 -5.17
C TRP A 24 12.60 -10.28 -4.53
N GLN A 25 13.85 -10.80 -4.61
CA GLN A 25 14.22 -12.08 -4.02
C GLN A 25 14.09 -12.08 -2.50
N ALA A 26 14.45 -10.99 -1.82
CA ALA A 26 14.27 -10.85 -0.38
C ALA A 26 12.78 -10.96 0.01
N SER A 27 11.90 -10.26 -0.72
CA SER A 27 10.45 -10.32 -0.51
C SER A 27 9.88 -11.72 -0.78
N TRP A 28 10.38 -12.39 -1.82
CA TRP A 28 10.03 -13.77 -2.10
C TRP A 28 10.40 -14.70 -0.92
N ASN A 29 11.62 -14.58 -0.43
CA ASN A 29 12.11 -15.41 0.67
C ASN A 29 11.28 -15.22 1.93
N LEU A 30 10.90 -13.97 2.27
CA LEU A 30 9.98 -13.70 3.37
C LEU A 30 8.61 -14.33 3.13
N GLY A 31 8.04 -14.14 1.95
CA GLY A 31 6.70 -14.64 1.63
C GLY A 31 6.57 -16.16 1.67
N VAL A 32 7.59 -16.89 1.25
CA VAL A 32 7.57 -18.38 1.25
C VAL A 32 7.80 -18.97 2.64
N THR A 33 8.25 -18.20 3.62
CA THR A 33 8.36 -18.65 5.02
C THR A 33 7.06 -18.56 5.80
N ALA A 34 6.06 -17.83 5.26
CA ALA A 34 4.75 -17.70 5.90
C ALA A 34 3.99 -19.04 5.90
N SER A 35 3.23 -19.29 6.98
CA SER A 35 2.35 -20.45 7.03
C SER A 35 1.27 -20.33 5.95
N ALA A 36 1.15 -21.35 5.10
CA ALA A 36 0.10 -21.38 4.07
C ALA A 36 -1.32 -21.33 4.67
N ALA A 37 -1.53 -22.01 5.80
CA ALA A 37 -2.81 -21.98 6.51
C ALA A 37 -3.14 -20.59 7.04
N ALA A 38 -2.15 -19.89 7.63
CA ALA A 38 -2.34 -18.51 8.10
C ALA A 38 -2.60 -17.54 6.94
N ALA A 39 -1.87 -17.66 5.82
CA ALA A 39 -2.09 -16.84 4.64
C ALA A 39 -3.51 -16.99 4.08
N VAL A 40 -4.02 -18.21 3.98
CA VAL A 40 -5.41 -18.47 3.52
C VAL A 40 -6.42 -17.89 4.52
N ALA A 41 -6.20 -18.06 5.83
CA ALA A 41 -7.10 -17.52 6.86
C ALA A 41 -7.15 -15.98 6.82
N CYS A 42 -6.02 -15.30 6.57
CA CYS A 42 -5.97 -13.84 6.42
C CYS A 42 -6.82 -13.35 5.24
N ILE A 43 -6.81 -14.06 4.09
CA ILE A 43 -7.62 -13.68 2.93
C ILE A 43 -9.11 -13.59 3.30
N GLY A 44 -9.60 -14.49 4.15
CA GLY A 44 -10.99 -14.50 4.62
C GLY A 44 -11.39 -13.22 5.38
N THR A 45 -10.44 -12.53 6.01
CA THR A 45 -10.70 -11.28 6.74
C THR A 45 -10.88 -10.06 5.83
N TRP A 46 -10.41 -10.12 4.59
CA TRP A 46 -10.49 -9.00 3.63
C TRP A 46 -11.91 -8.67 3.18
N THR A 47 -12.85 -9.59 3.40
CA THR A 47 -14.27 -9.36 3.09
C THR A 47 -15.03 -8.65 4.20
N THR A 48 -14.38 -8.38 5.34
CA THR A 48 -14.98 -7.65 6.46
C THR A 48 -15.19 -6.18 6.06
N ASP A 49 -16.41 -5.69 6.25
CA ASP A 49 -16.78 -4.31 5.93
C ASP A 49 -16.57 -3.40 7.16
N PHE A 50 -15.57 -2.53 7.09
CA PHE A 50 -15.24 -1.55 8.13
C PHE A 50 -15.75 -0.14 7.82
N ARG A 51 -16.57 0.06 6.78
CA ARG A 51 -17.00 1.40 6.38
C ARG A 51 -17.80 2.12 7.46
N ALA A 52 -18.51 1.38 8.31
CA ALA A 52 -19.25 1.96 9.44
C ALA A 52 -18.32 2.55 10.53
N ASP A 53 -17.07 2.09 10.60
CA ASP A 53 -16.10 2.55 11.60
C ASP A 53 -15.39 3.83 11.17
N LEU A 54 -15.27 4.08 9.86
CA LEU A 54 -14.52 5.21 9.33
C LEU A 54 -14.97 6.59 9.85
N PRO A 55 -16.28 6.90 9.97
CA PRO A 55 -16.74 8.17 10.53
C PRO A 55 -16.43 8.37 12.02
N THR A 56 -16.09 7.28 12.74
CA THR A 56 -15.74 7.35 14.17
C THR A 56 -14.28 7.72 14.41
N ILE A 57 -13.45 7.76 13.36
CA ILE A 57 -12.06 8.17 13.44
C ILE A 57 -12.02 9.69 13.70
N ASP A 58 -11.56 10.06 14.89
CA ASP A 58 -11.54 11.44 15.39
C ASP A 58 -10.12 12.02 15.53
N VAL A 59 -9.12 11.29 15.04
CA VAL A 59 -7.71 11.72 15.02
C VAL A 59 -7.29 12.06 13.58
N PRO A 60 -6.29 12.96 13.40
CA PRO A 60 -5.73 13.23 12.08
C PRO A 60 -5.19 11.96 11.44
N MET A 61 -5.51 11.75 10.16
CA MET A 61 -5.07 10.59 9.40
C MET A 61 -4.31 11.01 8.15
N LEU A 62 -3.15 10.38 7.91
CA LEU A 62 -2.44 10.45 6.65
C LEU A 62 -2.62 9.14 5.87
N VAL A 63 -3.03 9.26 4.63
CA VAL A 63 -3.11 8.14 3.67
C VAL A 63 -2.15 8.41 2.53
N LEU A 64 -1.22 7.49 2.31
CA LEU A 64 -0.28 7.49 1.18
C LEU A 64 -0.65 6.38 0.22
N HIS A 65 -0.83 6.70 -1.07
CA HIS A 65 -1.25 5.71 -2.06
C HIS A 65 -0.61 5.98 -3.41
N GLY A 66 -0.11 4.94 -4.06
CA GLY A 66 0.41 5.03 -5.42
C GLY A 66 -0.72 4.98 -6.46
N ASP A 67 -0.69 5.84 -7.47
CA ASP A 67 -1.73 5.84 -8.51
C ASP A 67 -1.57 4.68 -9.52
N ALA A 68 -0.40 4.04 -9.54
CA ALA A 68 -0.15 2.82 -10.32
C ALA A 68 -0.32 1.53 -9.48
N ASP A 69 -0.97 1.59 -8.31
CA ASP A 69 -1.25 0.41 -7.50
C ASP A 69 -2.25 -0.53 -8.18
N GLN A 70 -1.74 -1.69 -8.59
CA GLN A 70 -2.53 -2.73 -9.26
C GLN A 70 -3.14 -3.75 -8.28
N VAL A 71 -2.70 -3.75 -7.02
CA VAL A 71 -3.24 -4.63 -5.96
C VAL A 71 -4.52 -4.02 -5.40
N LEU A 72 -4.45 -2.75 -5.01
CA LEU A 72 -5.57 -1.97 -4.46
C LEU A 72 -5.74 -0.68 -5.28
N PRO A 73 -6.45 -0.69 -6.40
CA PRO A 73 -6.59 0.48 -7.26
C PRO A 73 -7.09 1.71 -6.51
N LEU A 74 -6.38 2.83 -6.64
CA LEU A 74 -6.61 4.09 -5.93
C LEU A 74 -8.09 4.54 -5.97
N ASP A 75 -8.73 4.51 -7.15
CA ASP A 75 -10.10 4.97 -7.34
C ASP A 75 -11.15 4.11 -6.59
N LYS A 76 -10.83 2.86 -6.33
CA LYS A 76 -11.71 1.92 -5.61
C LYS A 76 -11.48 1.91 -4.10
N THR A 77 -10.38 2.49 -3.65
CA THR A 77 -9.91 2.43 -2.26
C THR A 77 -9.71 3.83 -1.68
N SER A 78 -8.48 4.29 -1.55
CA SER A 78 -8.09 5.47 -0.78
C SER A 78 -8.71 6.78 -1.25
N LYS A 79 -9.01 6.93 -2.53
CA LYS A 79 -9.67 8.14 -3.09
C LYS A 79 -11.06 8.40 -2.50
N ARG A 80 -11.67 7.38 -1.89
CA ARG A 80 -12.98 7.48 -1.25
C ARG A 80 -12.92 7.93 0.20
N LEU A 81 -11.76 7.82 0.85
CA LEU A 81 -11.59 8.08 2.28
C LEU A 81 -11.90 9.53 2.70
N PRO A 82 -11.52 10.57 1.91
CA PRO A 82 -11.86 11.96 2.25
C PRO A 82 -13.36 12.25 2.41
N GLY A 83 -14.21 11.42 1.83
CA GLY A 83 -15.67 11.50 2.01
C GLY A 83 -16.22 10.72 3.21
N LEU A 84 -15.37 9.93 3.88
CA LEU A 84 -15.76 9.00 4.94
C LEU A 84 -15.10 9.29 6.29
N ILE A 85 -13.95 9.97 6.28
CA ILE A 85 -13.16 10.30 7.47
C ILE A 85 -13.06 11.82 7.59
N LYS A 86 -13.26 12.34 8.78
CA LYS A 86 -13.39 13.78 9.04
C LYS A 86 -12.09 14.56 8.79
N ASP A 87 -10.97 14.06 9.29
CA ASP A 87 -9.65 14.70 9.19
C ASP A 87 -8.67 13.75 8.51
N VAL A 88 -8.75 13.68 7.19
CA VAL A 88 -7.87 12.82 6.39
C VAL A 88 -7.14 13.62 5.32
N GLN A 89 -5.82 13.44 5.27
CA GLN A 89 -4.98 13.90 4.18
C GLN A 89 -4.64 12.71 3.28
N LEU A 90 -5.04 12.78 2.02
CA LEU A 90 -4.63 11.83 1.00
C LEU A 90 -3.50 12.41 0.17
N VAL A 91 -2.35 11.74 0.15
CA VAL A 91 -1.20 12.06 -0.72
C VAL A 91 -1.06 10.93 -1.74
N VAL A 92 -1.20 11.30 -3.00
CA VAL A 92 -1.04 10.36 -4.12
C VAL A 92 0.39 10.42 -4.64
N ILE A 93 1.03 9.26 -4.76
CA ILE A 93 2.39 9.09 -5.26
C ILE A 93 2.31 8.69 -6.74
N GLU A 94 2.71 9.60 -7.63
CA GLU A 94 2.69 9.39 -9.08
C GLU A 94 3.59 8.23 -9.49
N GLY A 95 3.08 7.32 -10.31
CA GLY A 95 3.77 6.11 -10.75
C GLY A 95 4.00 5.07 -9.64
N GLY A 96 3.53 5.34 -8.43
CA GLY A 96 3.74 4.47 -7.27
C GLY A 96 2.95 3.17 -7.36
N PRO A 97 3.62 2.00 -7.22
CA PRO A 97 2.96 0.70 -7.08
C PRO A 97 2.42 0.50 -5.65
N HIS A 98 1.93 -0.69 -5.32
CA HIS A 98 1.55 -1.03 -3.95
C HIS A 98 2.71 -0.89 -2.95
N ALA A 99 3.94 -1.13 -3.39
CA ALA A 99 5.16 -1.06 -2.60
C ALA A 99 5.79 0.35 -2.52
N ILE A 100 5.00 1.43 -2.46
CA ILE A 100 5.52 2.82 -2.42
C ILE A 100 6.55 3.08 -1.33
N PRO A 101 6.51 2.47 -0.12
CA PRO A 101 7.56 2.70 0.88
C PRO A 101 8.94 2.23 0.42
N TRP A 102 8.99 1.28 -0.51
CA TRP A 102 10.23 0.78 -1.09
C TRP A 102 10.63 1.59 -2.33
N THR A 103 9.71 1.73 -3.28
CA THR A 103 10.01 2.32 -4.60
C THR A 103 10.08 3.84 -4.59
N HIS A 104 9.28 4.48 -3.73
CA HIS A 104 9.12 5.93 -3.64
C HIS A 104 9.41 6.45 -2.22
N ALA A 105 10.41 5.84 -1.55
CA ALA A 105 10.74 6.09 -0.14
C ALA A 105 10.94 7.59 0.19
N SER A 106 11.57 8.36 -0.69
CA SER A 106 11.79 9.80 -0.47
C SER A 106 10.47 10.57 -0.36
N GLN A 107 9.54 10.34 -1.28
CA GLN A 107 8.23 11.00 -1.29
C GLN A 107 7.38 10.56 -0.07
N VAL A 108 7.38 9.26 0.24
CA VAL A 108 6.70 8.70 1.41
C VAL A 108 7.24 9.33 2.70
N ASN A 109 8.57 9.37 2.87
CA ASN A 109 9.20 9.92 4.07
C ASN A 109 8.93 11.43 4.20
N THR A 110 8.99 12.18 3.11
CA THR A 110 8.66 13.62 3.11
C THR A 110 7.24 13.84 3.59
N ALA A 111 6.27 13.17 2.98
CA ALA A 111 4.85 13.34 3.35
C ALA A 111 4.58 12.91 4.81
N LEU A 112 5.22 11.83 5.28
CA LEU A 112 5.12 11.39 6.67
C LEU A 112 5.70 12.41 7.65
N LEU A 113 6.90 12.92 7.37
CA LEU A 113 7.54 13.93 8.24
C LEU A 113 6.76 15.23 8.28
N ASP A 114 6.21 15.68 7.16
CA ASP A 114 5.38 16.88 7.09
C ASP A 114 4.08 16.72 7.89
N PHE A 115 3.48 15.53 7.83
CA PHE A 115 2.29 15.21 8.62
C PHE A 115 2.59 15.20 10.13
N LEU A 116 3.72 14.64 10.55
CA LEU A 116 4.09 14.52 11.97
C LEU A 116 4.55 15.85 12.60
N ARG A 117 4.84 16.88 11.79
CA ARG A 117 5.24 18.22 12.26
C ARG A 117 4.07 19.20 12.43
N ARG A 118 2.85 18.78 12.15
CA ARG A 118 1.66 19.60 12.28
C ARG A 118 1.30 19.97 13.70
#